data_a2e52b476412073eda24d64f79150679
#
_entry.id   a2e52b476412073eda24d64f79150679
#
_cell.length_a   1.000
_cell.length_b   1.000
_cell.length_c   1.000
_cell.angle_alpha   90.00
_cell.angle_beta   90.00
_cell.angle_gamma   90.00
#
_symmetry.space_group_name_H-M   'P 1'
#
loop_
_entity.id
_entity.type
_entity.pdbx_description
1 polymer ?
#
loop_
_entity_poly.entity_id
_entity_poly.type
_entity_poly.pdbx_seq_one_letter_code
_entity_poly.pdbx_strand_id
1 'polypeptide(L)'
;MKPLCVSFVEQDSILAEQVLAHLQTAGMQAHHFMDAHDLGAQCTHPTSDVVVLDAHTLGEQRLTYTAKLAKHPEVRVVMIAPATEPHVRIAAIAAGADVCISKPFNPSELIAIIERLAARMPRALKTGWTIDPVRALLTGPSNNAIDLTAMETVLLTQLAMAPEQALRSDALELAIWGLSDFYNNKRLQVCVSRLRKKLTKRNGPEELLATCWRSTYQFVPRMHFAPKR
;
A
#
# COMPACT_ATOMS: atom_id res chain seq x y z
N MET A 1 5.40 -17.43 2.29
CA MET A 1 5.59 -16.21 1.47
C MET A 1 4.35 -15.35 1.66
N LYS A 2 4.49 -14.02 1.75
CA LYS A 2 3.33 -13.14 1.79
C LYS A 2 2.63 -13.15 0.43
N PRO A 3 1.29 -13.22 0.38
CA PRO A 3 0.56 -13.10 -0.88
C PRO A 3 0.85 -11.73 -1.51
N LEU A 4 1.02 -11.72 -2.83
CA LEU A 4 1.15 -10.50 -3.61
C LEU A 4 -0.17 -9.73 -3.55
N CYS A 5 -0.10 -8.41 -3.30
CA CYS A 5 -1.29 -7.58 -3.22
C CYS A 5 -1.46 -6.77 -4.50
N VAL A 6 -2.63 -6.88 -5.10
CA VAL A 6 -2.98 -6.26 -6.37
C VAL A 6 -4.19 -5.36 -6.19
N SER A 7 -4.09 -4.10 -6.59
CA SER A 7 -5.25 -3.22 -6.77
C SER A 7 -5.68 -3.24 -8.21
N PHE A 8 -6.96 -3.47 -8.46
CA PHE A 8 -7.55 -3.50 -9.80
C PHE A 8 -8.62 -2.41 -9.93
N VAL A 9 -8.42 -1.50 -10.86
CA VAL A 9 -9.34 -0.39 -11.13
C VAL A 9 -10.07 -0.67 -12.44
N GLU A 10 -11.37 -0.95 -12.35
CA GLU A 10 -12.23 -1.30 -13.47
C GLU A 10 -13.69 -1.00 -13.09
N GLN A 11 -14.44 -0.29 -13.96
CA GLN A 11 -15.85 -0.01 -13.73
C GLN A 11 -16.77 -1.15 -14.15
N ASP A 12 -16.34 -2.02 -15.08
CA ASP A 12 -17.08 -3.22 -15.47
C ASP A 12 -16.98 -4.27 -14.37
N SER A 13 -18.04 -4.39 -13.57
CA SER A 13 -18.11 -5.31 -12.43
C SER A 13 -17.99 -6.79 -12.85
N ILE A 14 -18.48 -7.16 -14.03
CA ILE A 14 -18.42 -8.55 -14.53
C ILE A 14 -16.96 -8.91 -14.83
N LEU A 15 -16.27 -8.03 -15.55
CA LEU A 15 -14.83 -8.21 -15.84
C LEU A 15 -14.01 -8.19 -14.56
N ALA A 16 -14.34 -7.28 -13.64
CA ALA A 16 -13.65 -7.18 -12.36
C ALA A 16 -13.78 -8.47 -11.53
N GLU A 17 -15.00 -9.01 -11.39
CA GLU A 17 -15.22 -10.26 -10.66
C GLU A 17 -14.43 -11.43 -11.28
N GLN A 18 -14.43 -11.54 -12.60
CA GLN A 18 -13.66 -12.58 -13.30
C GLN A 18 -12.16 -12.47 -13.03
N VAL A 19 -11.60 -11.26 -13.14
CA VAL A 19 -10.18 -11.01 -12.89
C VAL A 19 -9.83 -11.27 -11.42
N LEU A 20 -10.65 -10.79 -10.49
CA LEU A 20 -10.45 -11.01 -9.06
C LEU A 20 -10.43 -12.48 -8.69
N ALA A 21 -11.37 -13.28 -9.22
CA ALA A 21 -11.42 -14.72 -8.99
C ALA A 21 -10.13 -15.42 -9.48
N HIS A 22 -9.60 -15.03 -10.63
CA HIS A 22 -8.35 -15.56 -11.14
C HIS A 22 -7.14 -15.15 -10.30
N LEU A 23 -7.06 -13.88 -9.85
CA LEU A 23 -6.00 -13.40 -8.96
C LEU A 23 -6.00 -14.15 -7.62
N GLN A 24 -7.18 -14.36 -7.04
CA GLN A 24 -7.34 -15.11 -5.78
C GLN A 24 -6.93 -16.58 -5.95
N THR A 25 -7.31 -17.21 -7.07
CA THR A 25 -6.92 -18.59 -7.39
C THR A 25 -5.40 -18.72 -7.54
N ALA A 26 -4.73 -17.67 -8.04
CA ALA A 26 -3.28 -17.59 -8.09
C ALA A 26 -2.61 -17.26 -6.73
N GLY A 27 -3.39 -17.20 -5.63
CA GLY A 27 -2.89 -16.92 -4.29
C GLY A 27 -2.54 -15.46 -4.03
N MET A 28 -3.06 -14.53 -4.82
CA MET A 28 -2.87 -13.09 -4.67
C MET A 28 -3.98 -12.49 -3.82
N GLN A 29 -3.67 -11.46 -3.04
CA GLN A 29 -4.67 -10.57 -2.44
C GLN A 29 -5.08 -9.53 -3.47
N ALA A 30 -6.37 -9.42 -3.78
CA ALA A 30 -6.86 -8.49 -4.77
C ALA A 30 -7.90 -7.53 -4.16
N HIS A 31 -7.77 -6.25 -4.46
CA HIS A 31 -8.69 -5.18 -4.09
C HIS A 31 -9.23 -4.53 -5.36
N HIS A 32 -10.54 -4.36 -5.42
CA HIS A 32 -11.23 -3.75 -6.55
C HIS A 32 -11.62 -2.31 -6.24
N PHE A 33 -11.45 -1.43 -7.21
CA PHE A 33 -11.84 -0.02 -7.19
C PHE A 33 -12.67 0.28 -8.43
N MET A 34 -13.85 0.85 -8.24
CA MET A 34 -14.77 1.14 -9.34
C MET A 34 -14.46 2.45 -10.06
N ASP A 35 -13.70 3.34 -9.42
CA ASP A 35 -13.38 4.65 -9.99
C ASP A 35 -12.02 5.19 -9.53
N ALA A 36 -11.67 6.36 -10.11
CA ALA A 36 -10.42 7.04 -9.83
C ALA A 36 -10.39 7.71 -8.44
N HIS A 37 -11.55 8.04 -7.89
CA HIS A 37 -11.64 8.71 -6.59
C HIS A 37 -11.20 7.76 -5.47
N ASP A 38 -11.69 6.52 -5.52
CA ASP A 38 -11.32 5.48 -4.57
C ASP A 38 -9.83 5.11 -4.66
N LEU A 39 -9.24 5.25 -5.87
CA LEU A 39 -7.81 5.07 -6.08
C LEU A 39 -6.96 6.22 -5.49
N GLY A 40 -7.55 7.38 -5.20
CA GLY A 40 -6.81 8.57 -4.78
C GLY A 40 -5.91 8.34 -3.56
N ALA A 41 -6.38 7.58 -2.58
CA ALA A 41 -5.59 7.19 -1.40
C ALA A 41 -4.40 6.28 -1.77
N GLN A 42 -4.58 5.37 -2.71
CA GLN A 42 -3.53 4.48 -3.20
C GLN A 42 -2.41 5.23 -3.94
N CYS A 43 -2.74 6.34 -4.61
CA CYS A 43 -1.73 7.14 -5.31
C CYS A 43 -0.80 7.92 -4.38
N THR A 44 -1.25 8.18 -3.17
CA THR A 44 -0.44 8.89 -2.16
C THR A 44 0.37 7.91 -1.32
N HIS A 45 -0.26 6.79 -0.95
CA HIS A 45 0.33 5.77 -0.09
C HIS A 45 -0.09 4.37 -0.58
N PRO A 46 0.57 3.84 -1.61
CA PRO A 46 0.19 2.56 -2.19
C PRO A 46 0.33 1.42 -1.19
N THR A 47 -0.76 0.69 -0.97
CA THR A 47 -0.76 -0.54 -0.15
C THR A 47 -0.56 -1.80 -0.97
N SER A 48 -0.60 -1.67 -2.30
CA SER A 48 -0.48 -2.77 -3.26
C SER A 48 0.90 -2.86 -3.87
N ASP A 49 1.34 -4.08 -4.16
CA ASP A 49 2.59 -4.34 -4.86
C ASP A 49 2.45 -4.05 -6.37
N VAL A 50 1.25 -4.30 -6.89
CA VAL A 50 0.90 -4.02 -8.30
C VAL A 50 -0.44 -3.29 -8.35
N VAL A 51 -0.52 -2.24 -9.15
CA VAL A 51 -1.76 -1.52 -9.45
C VAL A 51 -2.08 -1.70 -10.94
N VAL A 52 -3.24 -2.27 -11.21
CA VAL A 52 -3.77 -2.47 -12.55
C VAL A 52 -4.82 -1.41 -12.81
N LEU A 53 -4.61 -0.59 -13.82
CA LEU A 53 -5.43 0.56 -14.16
C LEU A 53 -6.15 0.34 -15.50
N ASP A 54 -7.47 0.42 -15.51
CA ASP A 54 -8.20 0.52 -16.77
C ASP A 54 -8.22 1.95 -17.29
N ALA A 55 -7.76 2.16 -18.51
CA ALA A 55 -7.65 3.48 -19.12
C ALA A 55 -9.02 4.15 -19.33
N HIS A 56 -10.07 3.37 -19.58
CA HIS A 56 -11.42 3.88 -19.79
C HIS A 56 -12.04 4.36 -18.48
N THR A 57 -11.93 3.55 -17.44
CA THR A 57 -12.40 3.90 -16.09
C THR A 57 -11.76 5.19 -15.56
N LEU A 58 -10.49 5.41 -15.84
CA LEU A 58 -9.76 6.60 -15.39
C LEU A 58 -9.97 7.85 -16.28
N GLY A 59 -10.45 7.68 -17.50
CA GLY A 59 -10.70 8.76 -18.45
C GLY A 59 -9.47 9.67 -18.64
N GLU A 60 -9.65 10.98 -18.53
CA GLU A 60 -8.57 11.96 -18.70
C GLU A 60 -7.52 11.92 -17.58
N GLN A 61 -7.86 11.39 -16.43
CA GLN A 61 -6.96 11.34 -15.27
C GLN A 61 -5.97 10.17 -15.33
N ARG A 62 -6.11 9.24 -16.27
CA ARG A 62 -5.29 8.02 -16.38
C ARG A 62 -3.78 8.27 -16.33
N LEU A 63 -3.30 9.28 -17.06
CA LEU A 63 -1.87 9.60 -17.09
C LEU A 63 -1.39 10.23 -15.76
N THR A 64 -2.24 11.04 -15.13
CA THR A 64 -1.95 11.66 -13.84
C THR A 64 -1.80 10.60 -12.75
N TYR A 65 -2.70 9.63 -12.68
CA TYR A 65 -2.62 8.54 -11.72
C TYR A 65 -1.43 7.63 -12.00
N THR A 66 -1.20 7.28 -13.27
CA THR A 66 -0.01 6.51 -13.68
C THR A 66 1.27 7.18 -13.23
N ALA A 67 1.45 8.48 -13.51
CA ALA A 67 2.64 9.23 -13.13
C ALA A 67 2.80 9.38 -11.61
N LYS A 68 1.71 9.47 -10.86
CA LYS A 68 1.76 9.48 -9.39
C LYS A 68 2.22 8.14 -8.84
N LEU A 69 1.65 7.04 -9.30
CA LEU A 69 2.01 5.69 -8.86
C LEU A 69 3.43 5.31 -9.27
N ALA A 70 3.89 5.71 -10.45
CA ALA A 70 5.24 5.45 -10.93
C ALA A 70 6.35 6.14 -10.09
N LYS A 71 6.00 7.12 -9.25
CA LYS A 71 6.95 7.71 -8.29
C LYS A 71 7.28 6.78 -7.12
N HIS A 72 6.49 5.75 -6.92
CA HIS A 72 6.65 4.77 -5.86
C HIS A 72 7.44 3.56 -6.38
N PRO A 73 8.73 3.43 -6.08
CA PRO A 73 9.57 2.35 -6.62
C PRO A 73 9.13 0.96 -6.17
N GLU A 74 8.36 0.89 -5.07
CA GLU A 74 7.78 -0.34 -4.51
C GLU A 74 6.50 -0.80 -5.23
N VAL A 75 5.96 -0.02 -6.16
CA VAL A 75 4.73 -0.32 -6.90
C VAL A 75 5.05 -0.61 -8.36
N ARG A 76 4.36 -1.56 -8.94
CA ARG A 76 4.33 -1.78 -10.39
C ARG A 76 2.98 -1.36 -10.94
N VAL A 77 3.01 -0.70 -12.08
CA VAL A 77 1.83 -0.15 -12.73
C VAL A 77 1.58 -0.89 -14.04
N VAL A 78 0.42 -1.53 -14.14
CA VAL A 78 -0.08 -2.15 -15.38
C VAL A 78 -1.25 -1.31 -15.88
N MET A 79 -1.18 -0.84 -17.13
CA MET A 79 -2.30 -0.17 -17.79
C MET A 79 -3.03 -1.16 -18.69
N ILE A 80 -4.35 -1.16 -18.64
CA ILE A 80 -5.21 -1.85 -19.60
C ILE A 80 -5.87 -0.80 -20.48
N ALA A 81 -5.75 -0.95 -21.81
CA ALA A 81 -6.27 0.03 -22.75
C ALA A 81 -6.86 -0.67 -23.99
N PRO A 82 -7.79 -0.03 -24.74
CA PRO A 82 -8.32 -0.60 -25.97
C PRO A 82 -7.20 -0.85 -26.99
N ALA A 83 -7.31 -1.98 -27.73
CA ALA A 83 -6.37 -2.30 -28.81
C ALA A 83 -6.40 -1.25 -29.93
N THR A 84 -7.55 -0.60 -30.12
CA THR A 84 -7.80 0.44 -31.12
C THR A 84 -7.15 1.78 -30.80
N GLU A 85 -6.63 1.96 -29.58
CA GLU A 85 -6.07 3.23 -29.09
C GLU A 85 -4.56 3.10 -28.78
N PRO A 86 -3.69 2.91 -29.78
CA PRO A 86 -2.26 2.74 -29.54
C PRO A 86 -1.61 3.98 -28.89
N HIS A 87 -2.14 5.17 -29.16
CA HIS A 87 -1.67 6.41 -28.56
C HIS A 87 -1.85 6.44 -27.02
N VAL A 88 -2.93 5.85 -26.49
CA VAL A 88 -3.18 5.72 -25.04
C VAL A 88 -2.11 4.83 -24.41
N ARG A 89 -1.75 3.73 -25.06
CA ARG A 89 -0.73 2.81 -24.56
C ARG A 89 0.66 3.45 -24.55
N ILE A 90 1.00 4.16 -25.62
CA ILE A 90 2.27 4.89 -25.69
C ILE A 90 2.35 5.95 -24.58
N ALA A 91 1.27 6.73 -24.42
CA ALA A 91 1.20 7.76 -23.38
C ALA A 91 1.28 7.17 -21.96
N ALA A 92 0.64 6.01 -21.71
CA ALA A 92 0.71 5.33 -20.42
C ALA A 92 2.14 4.86 -20.08
N ILE A 93 2.86 4.29 -21.05
CA ILE A 93 4.25 3.89 -20.88
C ILE A 93 5.13 5.13 -20.62
N ALA A 94 4.93 6.20 -21.37
CA ALA A 94 5.65 7.45 -21.18
C ALA A 94 5.37 8.09 -19.80
N ALA A 95 4.16 7.89 -19.26
CA ALA A 95 3.79 8.34 -17.92
C ALA A 95 4.35 7.45 -16.80
N GLY A 96 4.96 6.31 -17.12
CA GLY A 96 5.63 5.43 -16.16
C GLY A 96 4.93 4.11 -15.89
N ALA A 97 3.97 3.69 -16.72
CA ALA A 97 3.44 2.32 -16.64
C ALA A 97 4.54 1.30 -17.01
N ASP A 98 4.69 0.25 -16.19
CA ASP A 98 5.67 -0.83 -16.44
C ASP A 98 5.27 -1.68 -17.66
N VAL A 99 3.98 -1.90 -17.84
CA VAL A 99 3.40 -2.67 -18.96
C VAL A 99 2.04 -2.09 -19.34
N CYS A 100 1.70 -2.22 -20.62
CA CYS A 100 0.36 -1.94 -21.12
C CYS A 100 -0.22 -3.17 -21.83
N ILE A 101 -1.43 -3.60 -21.43
CA ILE A 101 -2.16 -4.73 -22.00
C ILE A 101 -3.34 -4.20 -22.82
N SER A 102 -3.65 -4.86 -23.93
CA SER A 102 -4.77 -4.48 -24.78
C SER A 102 -6.04 -5.24 -24.43
N LYS A 103 -7.19 -4.56 -24.35
CA LYS A 103 -8.51 -5.21 -24.34
C LYS A 103 -8.89 -5.68 -25.76
N PRO A 104 -9.48 -6.87 -25.92
CA PRO A 104 -9.71 -7.89 -24.88
C PRO A 104 -8.42 -8.61 -24.48
N PHE A 105 -8.32 -9.05 -23.23
CA PHE A 105 -7.15 -9.76 -22.71
C PHE A 105 -7.56 -11.06 -22.00
N ASN A 106 -6.61 -11.97 -21.88
CA ASN A 106 -6.80 -13.20 -21.11
C ASN A 106 -6.39 -12.94 -19.65
N PRO A 107 -7.23 -13.24 -18.64
CA PRO A 107 -6.86 -13.10 -17.24
C PRO A 107 -5.55 -13.82 -16.85
N SER A 108 -5.27 -14.97 -17.46
CA SER A 108 -4.01 -15.70 -17.23
C SER A 108 -2.78 -14.93 -17.74
N GLU A 109 -2.91 -14.17 -18.83
CA GLU A 109 -1.84 -13.29 -19.32
C GLU A 109 -1.57 -12.17 -18.31
N LEU A 110 -2.61 -11.54 -17.79
CA LEU A 110 -2.47 -10.51 -16.76
C LEU A 110 -1.76 -11.05 -15.53
N ILE A 111 -2.14 -12.25 -15.06
CA ILE A 111 -1.49 -12.89 -13.90
C ILE A 111 0.00 -13.14 -14.16
N ALA A 112 0.35 -13.71 -15.31
CA ALA A 112 1.75 -13.97 -15.66
C ALA A 112 2.60 -12.68 -15.71
N ILE A 113 2.02 -11.59 -16.22
CA ILE A 113 2.64 -10.25 -16.22
C ILE A 113 2.84 -9.75 -14.80
N ILE A 114 1.80 -9.81 -13.95
CA ILE A 114 1.88 -9.39 -12.55
C ILE A 114 2.96 -10.15 -11.79
N GLU A 115 3.00 -11.48 -11.93
CA GLU A 115 4.03 -12.32 -11.31
C GLU A 115 5.43 -11.94 -11.79
N ARG A 116 5.59 -11.68 -13.07
CA ARG A 116 6.88 -11.31 -13.64
C ARG A 116 7.35 -9.94 -13.17
N LEU A 117 6.44 -8.96 -13.09
CA LEU A 117 6.74 -7.65 -12.55
C LEU A 117 7.14 -7.74 -11.07
N ALA A 118 6.35 -8.47 -10.28
CA ALA A 118 6.63 -8.68 -8.87
C ALA A 118 7.97 -9.41 -8.64
N ALA A 119 8.34 -10.37 -9.50
CA ALA A 119 9.63 -11.06 -9.41
C ALA A 119 10.83 -10.12 -9.63
N ARG A 120 10.65 -9.07 -10.42
CA ARG A 120 11.70 -8.08 -10.72
C ARG A 120 11.77 -6.94 -9.71
N MET A 121 10.84 -6.86 -8.76
CA MET A 121 10.94 -5.85 -7.71
C MET A 121 12.20 -6.06 -6.88
N PRO A 122 12.98 -5.01 -6.60
CA PRO A 122 14.16 -5.11 -5.77
C PRO A 122 13.85 -5.81 -4.44
N ARG A 123 14.72 -6.71 -4.02
CA ARG A 123 14.53 -7.50 -2.79
C ARG A 123 14.42 -6.59 -1.55
N ALA A 124 15.11 -5.46 -1.56
CA ALA A 124 15.04 -4.42 -0.54
C ALA A 124 13.65 -3.74 -0.45
N LEU A 125 12.95 -3.62 -1.59
CA LEU A 125 11.59 -3.07 -1.64
C LEU A 125 10.52 -4.10 -1.29
N LYS A 126 10.84 -5.41 -1.40
CA LYS A 126 9.99 -6.52 -0.90
C LYS A 126 10.02 -6.64 0.62
N THR A 127 11.03 -6.08 1.27
CA THR A 127 11.21 -6.12 2.72
C THR A 127 10.65 -4.90 3.41
N GLY A 128 9.65 -4.24 2.97
CA GLY A 128 8.99 -3.13 3.66
C GLY A 128 9.43 -2.88 5.12
N TRP A 129 8.80 -2.07 5.82
CA TRP A 129 9.03 -1.94 7.26
C TRP A 129 8.63 -3.22 8.00
N THR A 130 9.50 -3.71 8.88
CA THR A 130 9.25 -4.94 9.64
C THR A 130 9.22 -4.63 11.13
N ILE A 131 8.13 -4.99 11.79
CA ILE A 131 8.02 -4.91 13.25
C ILE A 131 8.28 -6.28 13.88
N ASP A 132 9.15 -6.32 14.88
CA ASP A 132 9.33 -7.47 15.78
C ASP A 132 8.83 -7.06 17.17
N PRO A 133 7.59 -7.40 17.56
CA PRO A 133 7.05 -7.02 18.85
C PRO A 133 7.77 -7.66 20.04
N VAL A 134 8.37 -8.84 19.83
CA VAL A 134 9.08 -9.57 20.90
C VAL A 134 10.39 -8.88 21.23
N ARG A 135 11.10 -8.42 20.20
CA ARG A 135 12.38 -7.69 20.36
C ARG A 135 12.20 -6.19 20.54
N ALA A 136 10.97 -5.70 20.43
CA ALA A 136 10.65 -4.28 20.42
C ALA A 136 11.48 -3.51 19.35
N LEU A 137 11.51 -4.04 18.12
CA LEU A 137 12.36 -3.56 17.05
C LEU A 137 11.54 -3.25 15.79
N LEU A 138 11.77 -2.08 15.21
CA LEU A 138 11.26 -1.71 13.90
C LEU A 138 12.43 -1.63 12.92
N THR A 139 12.38 -2.38 11.84
CA THR A 139 13.43 -2.39 10.82
C THR A 139 12.90 -1.84 9.51
N GLY A 140 13.56 -0.82 8.97
CA GLY A 140 13.23 -0.21 7.69
C GLY A 140 13.81 -0.96 6.48
N PRO A 141 13.44 -0.55 5.25
CA PRO A 141 13.90 -1.16 4.00
C PRO A 141 15.42 -1.20 3.84
N SER A 142 16.11 -0.20 4.36
CA SER A 142 17.58 -0.10 4.36
C SER A 142 18.24 -0.91 5.47
N ASN A 143 17.52 -1.82 6.11
CA ASN A 143 17.96 -2.58 7.28
C ASN A 143 18.34 -1.73 8.50
N ASN A 144 17.86 -0.50 8.56
CA ASN A 144 18.00 0.38 9.71
C ASN A 144 17.08 -0.10 10.82
N ALA A 145 17.67 -0.56 11.91
CA ALA A 145 16.94 -1.01 13.09
C ALA A 145 16.69 0.17 14.05
N ILE A 146 15.48 0.24 14.56
CA ILE A 146 15.00 1.26 15.51
C ILE A 146 14.45 0.56 16.73
N ASP A 147 15.08 0.75 17.88
CA ASP A 147 14.57 0.23 19.15
C ASP A 147 13.28 0.96 19.53
N LEU A 148 12.28 0.21 19.93
CA LEU A 148 10.99 0.72 20.34
C LEU A 148 10.83 0.62 21.85
N THR A 149 10.14 1.59 22.45
CA THR A 149 9.60 1.43 23.79
C THR A 149 8.39 0.49 23.77
N ALA A 150 8.00 -0.06 24.93
CA ALA A 150 6.83 -0.93 25.03
C ALA A 150 5.57 -0.29 24.42
N MET A 151 5.34 1.01 24.69
CA MET A 151 4.20 1.74 24.16
C MET A 151 4.25 1.92 22.63
N GLU A 152 5.43 2.27 22.10
CA GLU A 152 5.65 2.40 20.65
C GLU A 152 5.46 1.04 19.94
N THR A 153 5.90 -0.04 20.59
CA THR A 153 5.72 -1.40 20.08
C THR A 153 4.23 -1.77 19.98
N VAL A 154 3.46 -1.53 21.04
CA VAL A 154 2.02 -1.80 21.03
C VAL A 154 1.32 -0.97 19.96
N LEU A 155 1.61 0.34 19.92
CA LEU A 155 1.02 1.25 18.91
C LEU A 155 1.28 0.78 17.48
N LEU A 156 2.53 0.50 17.13
CA LEU A 156 2.88 0.03 15.78
C LEU A 156 2.34 -1.37 15.49
N THR A 157 2.26 -2.24 16.49
CA THR A 157 1.65 -3.57 16.35
C THR A 157 0.17 -3.45 16.01
N GLN A 158 -0.58 -2.57 16.68
CA GLN A 158 -1.98 -2.34 16.40
C GLN A 158 -2.19 -1.77 14.99
N LEU A 159 -1.36 -0.81 14.58
CA LEU A 159 -1.40 -0.31 13.21
C LEU A 159 -1.07 -1.39 12.19
N ALA A 160 -0.05 -2.23 12.43
CA ALA A 160 0.32 -3.32 11.52
C ALA A 160 -0.79 -4.38 11.34
N MET A 161 -1.63 -4.55 12.35
CA MET A 161 -2.78 -5.49 12.31
C MET A 161 -4.02 -4.87 11.67
N ALA A 162 -4.11 -3.54 11.65
CA ALA A 162 -5.29 -2.82 11.16
C ALA A 162 -5.38 -2.82 9.63
N PRO A 163 -6.59 -2.78 9.05
CA PRO A 163 -6.79 -2.51 7.64
C PRO A 163 -6.07 -1.22 7.24
N GLU A 164 -5.41 -1.22 6.08
CA GLU A 164 -4.63 -0.08 5.56
C GLU A 164 -3.58 0.48 6.53
N GLN A 165 -3.28 -0.25 7.60
CA GLN A 165 -2.38 0.15 8.69
C GLN A 165 -2.77 1.48 9.33
N ALA A 166 -4.08 1.72 9.42
CA ALA A 166 -4.69 2.93 9.93
C ALA A 166 -5.70 2.61 11.04
N LEU A 167 -5.65 3.36 12.13
CA LEU A 167 -6.59 3.27 13.24
C LEU A 167 -6.92 4.66 13.79
N ARG A 168 -8.17 4.83 14.20
CA ARG A 168 -8.60 6.04 14.91
C ARG A 168 -7.97 6.10 16.31
N SER A 169 -7.80 7.31 16.83
CA SER A 169 -7.22 7.53 18.15
C SER A 169 -7.98 6.77 19.26
N ASP A 170 -9.32 6.80 19.22
CA ASP A 170 -10.17 6.10 20.19
C ASP A 170 -9.96 4.56 20.17
N ALA A 171 -9.83 3.98 18.99
CA ALA A 171 -9.54 2.56 18.83
C ALA A 171 -8.14 2.18 19.33
N LEU A 172 -7.14 3.04 19.07
CA LEU A 172 -5.79 2.86 19.59
C LEU A 172 -5.73 2.99 21.11
N GLU A 173 -6.41 3.98 21.69
CA GLU A 173 -6.51 4.17 23.12
C GLU A 173 -7.13 2.96 23.80
N LEU A 174 -8.25 2.46 23.23
CA LEU A 174 -8.90 1.25 23.73
C LEU A 174 -7.97 0.03 23.66
N ALA A 175 -7.26 -0.15 22.57
CA ALA A 175 -6.33 -1.26 22.38
C ALA A 175 -5.12 -1.21 23.32
N ILE A 176 -4.64 -0.01 23.65
CA ILE A 176 -3.43 0.19 24.48
C ILE A 176 -3.77 0.22 25.98
N TRP A 177 -4.87 0.88 26.37
CA TRP A 177 -5.20 1.13 27.78
C TRP A 177 -6.54 0.55 28.23
N GLY A 178 -7.34 -0.05 27.32
CA GLY A 178 -8.66 -0.57 27.62
C GLY A 178 -9.72 0.51 27.81
N LEU A 179 -9.38 1.79 27.66
CA LEU A 179 -10.27 2.93 27.84
C LEU A 179 -9.84 4.08 26.92
N SER A 180 -10.83 4.72 26.28
CA SER A 180 -10.62 5.94 25.51
C SER A 180 -11.18 7.13 26.30
N ASP A 181 -10.30 8.02 26.71
CA ASP A 181 -10.62 9.23 27.45
C ASP A 181 -9.65 10.39 27.12
N PHE A 182 -9.96 11.58 27.66
CA PHE A 182 -9.14 12.77 27.40
C PHE A 182 -7.67 12.61 27.85
N TYR A 183 -7.42 11.89 28.94
CA TYR A 183 -6.09 11.66 29.47
C TYR A 183 -5.28 10.72 28.57
N ASN A 184 -5.87 9.61 28.14
CA ASN A 184 -5.25 8.65 27.26
C ASN A 184 -5.02 9.23 25.86
N ASN A 185 -5.93 10.08 25.37
CA ASN A 185 -5.73 10.81 24.12
C ASN A 185 -4.47 11.69 24.15
N LYS A 186 -4.26 12.46 25.22
CA LYS A 186 -3.03 13.25 25.39
C LYS A 186 -1.77 12.38 25.46
N ARG A 187 -1.84 11.26 26.15
CA ARG A 187 -0.71 10.30 26.23
C ARG A 187 -0.39 9.72 24.85
N LEU A 188 -1.42 9.37 24.05
CA LEU A 188 -1.26 8.89 22.69
C LEU A 188 -0.57 9.93 21.81
N GLN A 189 -1.02 11.19 21.86
CA GLN A 189 -0.41 12.28 21.11
C GLN A 189 1.07 12.48 21.45
N VAL A 190 1.43 12.40 22.71
CA VAL A 190 2.83 12.50 23.15
C VAL A 190 3.64 11.31 22.65
N CYS A 191 3.09 10.09 22.71
CA CYS A 191 3.73 8.89 22.21
C CYS A 191 3.99 9.00 20.68
N VAL A 192 2.98 9.37 19.92
CA VAL A 192 3.07 9.59 18.47
C VAL A 192 4.11 10.66 18.13
N SER A 193 4.09 11.79 18.84
CA SER A 193 5.05 12.87 18.61
C SER A 193 6.51 12.42 18.85
N ARG A 194 6.75 11.66 19.92
CA ARG A 194 8.10 11.12 20.23
C ARG A 194 8.52 10.09 19.18
N LEU A 195 7.61 9.20 18.79
CA LEU A 195 7.87 8.19 17.76
C LEU A 195 8.19 8.84 16.41
N ARG A 196 7.44 9.86 15.98
CA ARG A 196 7.75 10.64 14.77
C ARG A 196 9.15 11.21 14.78
N LYS A 197 9.54 11.88 15.87
CA LYS A 197 10.91 12.43 16.01
C LYS A 197 11.98 11.33 15.92
N LYS A 198 11.73 10.17 16.52
CA LYS A 198 12.64 9.02 16.45
C LYS A 198 12.76 8.48 15.02
N LEU A 199 11.65 8.34 14.32
CA LEU A 199 11.58 7.87 12.93
C LEU A 199 12.30 8.83 11.99
N THR A 200 12.01 10.13 12.06
CA THR A 200 12.66 11.18 11.26
C THR A 200 14.18 11.22 11.48
N LYS A 201 14.63 11.09 12.71
CA LYS A 201 16.07 11.11 13.03
C LYS A 201 16.83 9.94 12.39
N ARG A 202 16.18 8.79 12.19
CA ARG A 202 16.80 7.57 11.67
C ARG A 202 16.64 7.38 10.16
N ASN A 203 15.56 7.90 9.57
CA ASN A 203 15.19 7.64 8.16
C ASN A 203 15.06 8.90 7.29
N GLY A 204 15.36 10.08 7.85
CA GLY A 204 15.19 11.34 7.12
C GLY A 204 13.79 11.94 7.21
N PRO A 205 13.46 12.95 6.39
CA PRO A 205 12.27 13.79 6.55
C PRO A 205 10.95 13.14 6.12
N GLU A 206 10.94 11.89 5.70
CA GLU A 206 9.71 11.19 5.30
C GLU A 206 8.76 11.03 6.48
N GLU A 207 7.49 11.37 6.27
CA GLU A 207 6.44 11.20 7.28
C GLU A 207 5.95 9.74 7.30
N LEU A 208 6.62 8.90 8.11
CA LEU A 208 6.29 7.48 8.22
C LEU A 208 5.04 7.20 9.05
N LEU A 209 4.63 8.13 9.90
CA LEU A 209 3.44 8.02 10.75
C LEU A 209 2.59 9.26 10.57
N ALA A 210 1.61 9.21 9.69
CA ALA A 210 0.71 10.31 9.37
C ALA A 210 -0.47 10.41 10.34
N THR A 211 -1.06 11.60 10.41
CA THR A 211 -2.39 11.80 10.99
C THR A 211 -3.35 12.14 9.85
N CYS A 212 -4.30 11.26 9.62
CA CYS A 212 -5.35 11.40 8.62
C CYS A 212 -6.60 12.05 9.23
N TRP A 213 -7.64 12.19 8.40
CA TRP A 213 -8.91 12.78 8.80
C TRP A 213 -9.53 12.08 10.02
N ARG A 214 -10.27 12.82 10.87
CA ARG A 214 -10.92 12.35 12.10
C ARG A 214 -9.99 11.70 13.13
N SER A 215 -8.79 12.27 13.32
CA SER A 215 -7.80 11.77 14.29
C SER A 215 -7.41 10.29 14.07
N THR A 216 -7.30 9.90 12.81
CA THR A 216 -6.81 8.57 12.42
C THR A 216 -5.30 8.63 12.25
N TYR A 217 -4.58 7.71 12.91
CA TYR A 217 -3.15 7.52 12.71
C TYR A 217 -2.91 6.41 11.71
N GLN A 218 -1.99 6.61 10.78
CA GLN A 218 -1.62 5.65 9.75
C GLN A 218 -0.10 5.52 9.69
N PHE A 219 0.39 4.28 9.63
CA PHE A 219 1.77 4.04 9.25
C PHE A 219 1.83 3.97 7.73
N VAL A 220 2.41 5.02 7.13
CA VAL A 220 2.35 5.29 5.69
C VAL A 220 3.03 4.21 4.83
N PRO A 221 4.30 3.79 5.13
CA PRO A 221 4.88 2.68 4.40
C PRO A 221 4.29 1.34 4.84
N ARG A 222 4.39 0.35 3.97
CA ARG A 222 3.96 -1.00 4.31
C ARG A 222 4.79 -1.62 5.43
N MET A 223 4.14 -2.03 6.51
CA MET A 223 4.77 -2.67 7.67
C MET A 223 4.30 -4.12 7.80
N HIS A 224 5.22 -5.00 8.14
CA HIS A 224 4.99 -6.43 8.30
C HIS A 224 5.53 -6.92 9.64
N PHE A 225 5.01 -8.06 10.10
CA PHE A 225 5.60 -8.73 11.24
C PHE A 225 6.89 -9.46 10.83
N ALA A 226 7.90 -9.42 11.70
CA ALA A 226 9.09 -10.23 11.54
C ALA A 226 8.71 -11.73 11.50
N PRO A 227 9.36 -12.55 10.66
CA PRO A 227 9.11 -13.97 10.63
C PRO A 227 9.41 -14.58 12.02
N LYS A 228 8.48 -15.41 12.52
CA LYS A 228 8.75 -16.19 13.73
C LYS A 228 9.92 -17.13 13.45
N ARG A 229 11.00 -16.97 14.17
CA ARG A 229 12.10 -17.93 14.17
C ARG A 229 11.77 -19.12 15.05
#